data_026058ef00c16883aa69ce34aea8156d
#
_entry.id   026058ef00c16883aa69ce34aea8156d
#
_cell.length_a   1.000
_cell.length_b   1.000
_cell.length_c   1.000
_cell.angle_alpha   90.00
_cell.angle_beta   90.00
_cell.angle_gamma   90.00
#
_symmetry.space_group_name_H-M   'P 1'
#
loop_
_entity.id
_entity.type
_entity.pdbx_description
1 polymer ?
#
loop_
_entity_poly.entity_id
_entity_poly.type
_entity_poly.pdbx_seq_one_letter_code
_entity_poly.pdbx_strand_id
1 'polypeptide(L)'
;MARSDVVFSFGGIGATPDDYTRQCAAEAAGVPIQRHPGAVAEIEARYGKGDNTKRLIMADFPQGCALIPNPVNRVAGFSINEHYFVPGFPDMAHPMVEWVLETYYAHLFHQRDYLESSILVMEAGESRLIDLMTEMLRNYPELKLFSLPKLDNHRTTEVGMKGKSAQVQKAMQDLKAGVSKLGYPWTET
;
A
#
# COMPACT_ATOMS: atom_id res chain seq x y z
N MET A 1 -0.59 -3.96 -21.80
CA MET A 1 -1.82 -4.04 -20.98
C MET A 1 -2.77 -5.12 -21.55
N ALA A 2 -2.23 -6.28 -21.84
CA ALA A 2 -3.02 -7.40 -22.44
C ALA A 2 -3.62 -8.36 -21.40
N ARG A 3 -3.38 -8.16 -20.10
CA ARG A 3 -3.86 -9.01 -18.99
C ARG A 3 -4.93 -8.25 -18.19
N SER A 4 -5.87 -9.00 -17.63
CA SER A 4 -6.94 -8.49 -16.76
C SER A 4 -6.52 -8.33 -15.28
N ASP A 5 -5.23 -8.30 -15.03
CA ASP A 5 -4.71 -8.14 -13.67
C ASP A 5 -4.83 -6.67 -13.24
N VAL A 6 -5.13 -6.46 -11.96
CA VAL A 6 -5.07 -5.15 -11.31
C VAL A 6 -3.60 -4.81 -11.05
N VAL A 7 -3.15 -3.67 -11.56
CA VAL A 7 -1.75 -3.25 -11.47
C VAL A 7 -1.64 -1.86 -10.86
N PHE A 8 -0.80 -1.70 -9.85
CA PHE A 8 -0.41 -0.41 -9.30
C PHE A 8 1.04 -0.10 -9.70
N SER A 9 1.24 1.09 -10.27
CA SER A 9 2.55 1.62 -10.66
C SER A 9 2.85 2.89 -9.86
N PHE A 10 4.05 2.95 -9.31
CA PHE A 10 4.47 4.02 -8.41
C PHE A 10 5.63 4.81 -9.03
N GLY A 11 5.43 6.12 -9.22
CA GLY A 11 6.44 7.04 -9.73
C GLY A 11 6.46 7.23 -11.24
N GLY A 12 7.35 8.11 -11.70
CA GLY A 12 7.55 8.42 -13.12
C GLY A 12 6.41 9.20 -13.79
N ILE A 13 5.50 9.80 -13.01
CA ILE A 13 4.37 10.59 -13.52
C ILE A 13 4.52 12.11 -13.29
N GLY A 14 5.68 12.56 -12.84
CA GLY A 14 6.01 13.97 -12.63
C GLY A 14 6.26 14.75 -13.92
N ALA A 15 6.93 15.89 -13.79
CA ALA A 15 7.25 16.78 -14.93
C ALA A 15 8.74 16.79 -15.26
N THR A 16 9.55 15.93 -14.63
CA THR A 16 10.99 15.86 -14.87
C THR A 16 11.31 15.04 -16.14
N PRO A 17 12.43 15.28 -16.80
CA PRO A 17 12.76 14.62 -18.06
C PRO A 17 12.88 13.10 -17.99
N ASP A 18 13.02 12.53 -16.79
CA ASP A 18 13.09 11.10 -16.52
C ASP A 18 11.72 10.46 -16.17
N ASP A 19 10.65 11.26 -16.16
CA ASP A 19 9.28 10.78 -15.91
C ASP A 19 8.63 10.27 -17.22
N TYR A 20 8.80 8.99 -17.54
CA TYR A 20 8.29 8.37 -18.77
C TYR A 20 7.03 7.53 -18.58
N THR A 21 6.56 7.32 -17.36
CA THR A 21 5.45 6.39 -17.06
C THR A 21 4.17 6.70 -17.83
N ARG A 22 3.83 7.99 -18.01
CA ARG A 22 2.64 8.42 -18.74
C ARG A 22 2.71 8.04 -20.23
N GLN A 23 3.87 8.28 -20.86
CA GLN A 23 4.11 7.96 -22.27
C GLN A 23 4.11 6.45 -22.50
N CYS A 24 4.82 5.69 -21.63
CA CYS A 24 4.84 4.23 -21.69
C CYS A 24 3.44 3.62 -21.47
N ALA A 25 2.64 4.19 -20.57
CA ALA A 25 1.26 3.74 -20.34
C ALA A 25 0.37 4.01 -21.57
N ALA A 26 0.51 5.17 -22.22
CA ALA A 26 -0.23 5.50 -23.43
C ALA A 26 0.13 4.57 -24.59
N GLU A 27 1.43 4.34 -24.81
CA GLU A 27 1.94 3.41 -25.83
C GLU A 27 1.43 1.99 -25.59
N ALA A 28 1.53 1.49 -24.36
CA ALA A 28 1.06 0.15 -23.99
C ALA A 28 -0.46 0.00 -24.12
N ALA A 29 -1.22 1.08 -23.95
CA ALA A 29 -2.66 1.12 -24.16
C ALA A 29 -3.08 1.35 -25.61
N GLY A 30 -2.15 1.73 -26.51
CA GLY A 30 -2.41 2.04 -27.91
C GLY A 30 -3.20 3.35 -28.11
N VAL A 31 -3.05 4.32 -27.21
CA VAL A 31 -3.74 5.60 -27.25
C VAL A 31 -2.75 6.78 -27.21
N PRO A 32 -3.09 7.95 -27.76
CA PRO A 32 -2.22 9.13 -27.67
C PRO A 32 -2.23 9.71 -26.24
N ILE A 33 -1.19 10.49 -25.96
CA ILE A 33 -1.17 11.42 -24.81
C ILE A 33 -2.02 12.64 -25.17
N GLN A 34 -2.85 13.09 -24.24
CA GLN A 34 -3.58 14.36 -24.34
C GLN A 34 -3.66 15.04 -22.97
N ARG A 35 -3.82 16.36 -23.02
CA ARG A 35 -4.03 17.15 -21.81
C ARG A 35 -5.40 16.90 -21.22
N HIS A 36 -5.44 16.40 -19.98
CA HIS A 36 -6.69 16.08 -19.32
C HIS A 36 -7.28 17.31 -18.62
N PRO A 37 -8.48 17.77 -18.99
CA PRO A 37 -9.03 19.04 -18.48
C PRO A 37 -9.26 19.03 -16.96
N GLY A 38 -9.66 17.90 -16.38
CA GLY A 38 -9.82 17.76 -14.93
C GLY A 38 -8.48 17.86 -14.18
N ALA A 39 -7.39 17.31 -14.72
CA ALA A 39 -6.06 17.45 -14.12
C ALA A 39 -5.54 18.88 -14.22
N VAL A 40 -5.82 19.58 -15.32
CA VAL A 40 -5.53 21.02 -15.44
C VAL A 40 -6.23 21.80 -14.36
N ALA A 41 -7.54 21.57 -14.17
CA ALA A 41 -8.33 22.25 -13.14
C ALA A 41 -7.76 22.03 -11.73
N GLU A 42 -7.29 20.82 -11.39
CA GLU A 42 -6.66 20.53 -10.12
C GLU A 42 -5.33 21.27 -9.94
N ILE A 43 -4.49 21.33 -10.99
CA ILE A 43 -3.23 22.09 -10.97
C ILE A 43 -3.50 23.58 -10.80
N GLU A 44 -4.45 24.14 -11.54
CA GLU A 44 -4.84 25.54 -11.43
C GLU A 44 -5.44 25.89 -10.07
N ALA A 45 -6.24 24.99 -9.50
CA ALA A 45 -6.79 25.14 -8.16
C ALA A 45 -5.71 25.19 -7.08
N ARG A 46 -4.59 24.47 -7.28
CA ARG A 46 -3.48 24.47 -6.34
C ARG A 46 -2.53 25.67 -6.51
N TYR A 47 -2.19 25.99 -7.75
CA TYR A 47 -1.09 26.93 -8.07
C TYR A 47 -1.57 28.28 -8.63
N GLY A 48 -2.88 28.43 -8.81
CA GLY A 48 -3.47 29.61 -9.46
C GLY A 48 -3.44 29.52 -11.00
N LYS A 49 -4.15 30.45 -11.66
CA LYS A 49 -4.23 30.53 -13.13
C LYS A 49 -3.06 31.32 -13.77
N GLY A 50 -1.85 31.22 -13.19
CA GLY A 50 -0.66 31.87 -13.72
C GLY A 50 0.08 31.03 -14.75
N ASP A 51 1.38 31.34 -14.96
CA ASP A 51 2.24 30.52 -15.83
C ASP A 51 2.53 29.16 -15.18
N ASN A 52 1.72 28.19 -15.58
CA ASN A 52 1.85 26.79 -15.14
C ASN A 52 2.39 25.88 -16.25
N THR A 53 2.96 26.42 -17.32
CA THR A 53 3.35 25.65 -18.51
C THR A 53 4.13 24.38 -18.18
N LYS A 54 5.12 24.47 -17.29
CA LYS A 54 5.92 23.29 -16.86
C LYS A 54 5.13 22.32 -15.99
N ARG A 55 4.20 22.82 -15.16
CA ARG A 55 3.37 21.96 -14.30
C ARG A 55 2.27 21.26 -15.07
N LEU A 56 1.76 21.89 -16.11
CA LEU A 56 0.70 21.33 -16.96
C LEU A 56 1.15 20.07 -17.71
N ILE A 57 2.45 19.80 -17.81
CA ILE A 57 2.97 18.52 -18.31
C ILE A 57 2.44 17.35 -17.44
N MET A 58 2.23 17.56 -16.13
CA MET A 58 1.67 16.54 -15.22
C MET A 58 0.17 16.30 -15.47
N ALA A 59 -0.49 17.08 -16.32
CA ALA A 59 -1.86 16.84 -16.76
C ALA A 59 -1.94 16.15 -18.14
N ASP A 60 -0.81 15.81 -18.74
CA ASP A 60 -0.75 15.09 -20.02
C ASP A 60 -0.81 13.58 -19.74
N PHE A 61 -1.97 12.98 -19.99
CA PHE A 61 -2.27 11.59 -19.66
C PHE A 61 -2.70 10.80 -20.91
N PRO A 62 -2.70 9.45 -20.87
CA PRO A 62 -3.28 8.62 -21.91
C PRO A 62 -4.74 9.01 -22.18
N GLN A 63 -5.13 9.11 -23.44
CA GLN A 63 -6.50 9.44 -23.81
C GLN A 63 -7.49 8.41 -23.24
N GLY A 64 -8.59 8.92 -22.66
CA GLY A 64 -9.62 8.07 -22.07
C GLY A 64 -9.31 7.52 -20.65
N CYS A 65 -8.22 7.96 -20.04
CA CYS A 65 -7.91 7.61 -18.66
C CYS A 65 -8.91 8.24 -17.68
N ALA A 66 -9.07 7.62 -16.50
CA ALA A 66 -9.73 8.22 -15.35
C ALA A 66 -8.71 8.85 -14.40
N LEU A 67 -9.08 9.91 -13.68
CA LEU A 67 -8.21 10.55 -12.70
C LEU A 67 -8.27 9.83 -11.36
N ILE A 68 -7.13 9.76 -10.70
CA ILE A 68 -7.00 9.37 -9.30
C ILE A 68 -6.71 10.64 -8.50
N PRO A 69 -7.62 11.07 -7.61
CA PRO A 69 -7.43 12.31 -6.85
C PRO A 69 -6.25 12.19 -5.90
N ASN A 70 -5.50 13.29 -5.75
CA ASN A 70 -4.40 13.38 -4.81
C ASN A 70 -4.76 14.37 -3.70
N PRO A 71 -5.09 13.91 -2.50
CA PRO A 71 -5.53 14.77 -1.39
C PRO A 71 -4.39 15.63 -0.81
N VAL A 72 -3.13 15.26 -1.07
CA VAL A 72 -1.96 15.95 -0.48
C VAL A 72 -1.62 17.22 -1.27
N ASN A 73 -1.54 17.12 -2.59
CA ASN A 73 -1.05 18.24 -3.41
C ASN A 73 -1.89 18.53 -4.65
N ARG A 74 -3.03 17.85 -4.86
CA ARG A 74 -3.95 17.99 -5.99
C ARG A 74 -3.34 17.64 -7.37
N VAL A 75 -2.10 17.17 -7.44
CA VAL A 75 -1.53 16.65 -8.68
C VAL A 75 -1.99 15.21 -8.85
N ALA A 76 -3.00 15.02 -9.70
CA ALA A 76 -3.69 13.75 -9.86
C ALA A 76 -2.76 12.64 -10.40
N GLY A 77 -3.07 11.40 -10.02
CA GLY A 77 -2.68 10.20 -10.75
C GLY A 77 -3.71 9.89 -11.85
N PHE A 78 -3.53 8.78 -12.51
CA PHE A 78 -4.47 8.33 -13.55
C PHE A 78 -4.60 6.81 -13.58
N SER A 79 -5.68 6.33 -14.18
CA SER A 79 -5.88 4.89 -14.43
C SER A 79 -6.38 4.63 -15.84
N ILE A 80 -5.93 3.51 -16.41
CA ILE A 80 -6.39 2.99 -17.71
C ILE A 80 -6.29 1.47 -17.70
N ASN A 81 -7.35 0.77 -18.15
CA ASN A 81 -7.38 -0.69 -18.28
C ASN A 81 -6.92 -1.44 -17.01
N GLU A 82 -7.52 -1.15 -15.83
CA GLU A 82 -7.18 -1.74 -14.51
C GLU A 82 -5.72 -1.50 -14.08
N HIS A 83 -5.03 -0.55 -14.68
CA HIS A 83 -3.70 -0.10 -14.29
C HIS A 83 -3.81 1.29 -13.66
N TYR A 84 -3.30 1.43 -12.45
CA TYR A 84 -3.39 2.62 -11.60
C TYR A 84 -2.00 3.20 -11.39
N PHE A 85 -1.82 4.46 -11.78
CA PHE A 85 -0.54 5.15 -11.76
C PHE A 85 -0.57 6.30 -10.76
N VAL A 86 0.27 6.20 -9.74
CA VAL A 86 0.35 7.17 -8.63
C VAL A 86 1.78 7.65 -8.44
N PRO A 87 2.02 8.79 -7.73
CA PRO A 87 3.37 9.24 -7.41
C PRO A 87 4.18 8.19 -6.64
N GLY A 88 5.51 8.28 -6.70
CA GLY A 88 6.42 7.41 -5.94
C GLY A 88 6.60 7.81 -4.47
N PHE A 89 6.03 8.93 -4.04
CA PHE A 89 6.13 9.41 -2.66
C PHE A 89 5.08 8.73 -1.79
N PRO A 90 5.46 7.99 -0.72
CA PRO A 90 4.52 7.24 0.12
C PRO A 90 3.35 8.07 0.65
N ASP A 91 3.63 9.28 1.13
CA ASP A 91 2.60 10.18 1.70
C ASP A 91 1.49 10.55 0.70
N MET A 92 1.80 10.52 -0.60
CA MET A 92 0.82 10.74 -1.67
C MET A 92 0.24 9.41 -2.17
N ALA A 93 1.10 8.40 -2.36
CA ALA A 93 0.71 7.13 -2.94
C ALA A 93 -0.28 6.37 -2.07
N HIS A 94 -0.08 6.32 -0.75
CA HIS A 94 -0.94 5.59 0.17
C HIS A 94 -2.41 6.05 0.10
N PRO A 95 -2.75 7.32 0.34
CA PRO A 95 -4.15 7.75 0.28
C PRO A 95 -4.75 7.65 -1.14
N MET A 96 -3.94 7.74 -2.18
CA MET A 96 -4.42 7.56 -3.56
C MET A 96 -4.74 6.10 -3.87
N VAL A 97 -3.91 5.15 -3.43
CA VAL A 97 -4.19 3.71 -3.54
C VAL A 97 -5.41 3.33 -2.72
N GLU A 98 -5.52 3.82 -1.49
CA GLU A 98 -6.69 3.61 -0.64
C GLU A 98 -7.97 4.08 -1.32
N TRP A 99 -7.97 5.29 -1.90
CA TRP A 99 -9.10 5.79 -2.68
C TRP A 99 -9.48 4.88 -3.86
N VAL A 100 -8.49 4.35 -4.60
CA VAL A 100 -8.74 3.40 -5.70
C VAL A 100 -9.37 2.12 -5.18
N LEU A 101 -8.83 1.56 -4.09
CA LEU A 101 -9.33 0.32 -3.50
C LEU A 101 -10.76 0.49 -2.99
N GLU A 102 -11.07 1.59 -2.30
CA GLU A 102 -12.40 1.89 -1.79
C GLU A 102 -13.39 2.18 -2.93
N THR A 103 -12.96 2.88 -3.98
CA THR A 103 -13.84 3.27 -5.09
C THR A 103 -14.20 2.09 -5.99
N TYR A 104 -13.22 1.26 -6.35
CA TYR A 104 -13.40 0.22 -7.37
C TYR A 104 -13.44 -1.19 -6.81
N TYR A 105 -12.84 -1.44 -5.64
CA TYR A 105 -12.60 -2.77 -5.10
C TYR A 105 -13.21 -3.00 -3.70
N ALA A 106 -13.99 -2.05 -3.16
CA ALA A 106 -14.65 -2.22 -1.86
C ALA A 106 -15.46 -3.50 -1.76
N HIS A 107 -16.05 -3.93 -2.89
CA HIS A 107 -16.83 -5.16 -2.99
C HIS A 107 -15.99 -6.43 -2.74
N LEU A 108 -14.67 -6.35 -2.81
CA LEU A 108 -13.74 -7.46 -2.52
C LEU A 108 -13.31 -7.50 -1.05
N PHE A 109 -13.60 -6.44 -0.28
CA PHE A 109 -13.18 -6.36 1.12
C PHE A 109 -13.97 -7.36 1.96
N HIS A 110 -13.30 -7.93 2.96
CA HIS A 110 -13.89 -8.87 3.92
C HIS A 110 -14.61 -10.09 3.31
N GLN A 111 -14.35 -10.42 2.05
CA GLN A 111 -14.93 -11.58 1.36
C GLN A 111 -14.41 -12.93 1.88
N ARG A 112 -13.28 -12.92 2.59
CA ARG A 112 -12.68 -14.11 3.15
C ARG A 112 -12.66 -14.02 4.65
N ASP A 113 -12.93 -15.14 5.34
CA ASP A 113 -12.65 -15.30 6.76
C ASP A 113 -11.13 -15.39 6.94
N TYR A 114 -10.48 -14.22 6.93
CA TYR A 114 -9.05 -14.08 7.05
C TYR A 114 -8.71 -12.91 7.96
N LEU A 115 -7.95 -13.18 9.00
CA LEU A 115 -7.48 -12.21 9.98
C LEU A 115 -5.94 -12.22 9.98
N GLU A 116 -5.36 -11.05 10.11
CA GLU A 116 -3.98 -10.85 10.49
C GLU A 116 -3.97 -10.07 11.80
N SER A 117 -3.22 -10.57 12.80
CA SER A 117 -3.10 -9.93 14.10
C SER A 117 -1.69 -10.08 14.60
N SER A 118 -1.16 -9.06 15.26
CA SER A 118 0.20 -9.02 15.79
C SER A 118 0.28 -8.35 17.15
N ILE A 119 1.40 -8.55 17.82
CA ILE A 119 1.83 -7.82 19.01
C ILE A 119 3.24 -7.29 18.80
N LEU A 120 3.53 -6.19 19.44
CA LEU A 120 4.86 -5.62 19.51
C LEU A 120 5.53 -6.10 20.80
N VAL A 121 6.54 -6.96 20.68
CA VAL A 121 7.32 -7.48 21.80
C VAL A 121 8.50 -6.56 22.03
N MET A 122 8.62 -6.02 23.23
CA MET A 122 9.69 -5.09 23.61
C MET A 122 10.84 -5.83 24.27
N GLU A 123 12.05 -5.30 24.16
CA GLU A 123 13.28 -5.82 24.77
C GLU A 123 13.68 -7.23 24.32
N ALA A 124 13.01 -7.77 23.30
CA ALA A 124 13.29 -9.06 22.71
C ALA A 124 13.70 -8.94 21.25
N GLY A 125 14.94 -9.27 20.94
CA GLY A 125 15.33 -9.54 19.56
C GLY A 125 14.70 -10.86 19.07
N GLU A 126 14.48 -10.95 17.77
CA GLU A 126 13.83 -12.10 17.11
C GLU A 126 14.39 -13.46 17.54
N SER A 127 15.72 -13.55 17.71
CA SER A 127 16.39 -14.78 18.15
C SER A 127 15.92 -15.34 19.50
N ARG A 128 15.39 -14.49 20.35
CA ARG A 128 14.84 -14.89 21.68
C ARG A 128 13.43 -15.48 21.59
N LEU A 129 12.76 -15.30 20.46
CA LEU A 129 11.39 -15.71 20.20
C LEU A 129 11.31 -16.96 19.30
N ILE A 130 12.44 -17.44 18.75
CA ILE A 130 12.48 -18.53 17.76
C ILE A 130 11.79 -19.80 18.30
N ASP A 131 12.08 -20.21 19.54
CA ASP A 131 11.52 -21.43 20.11
C ASP A 131 10.00 -21.31 20.25
N LEU A 132 9.51 -20.16 20.75
CA LEU A 132 8.08 -19.85 20.84
C LEU A 132 7.42 -19.82 19.46
N MET A 133 8.04 -19.17 18.49
CA MET A 133 7.53 -19.12 17.10
C MET A 133 7.45 -20.53 16.49
N THR A 134 8.45 -21.36 16.74
CA THR A 134 8.48 -22.77 16.30
C THR A 134 7.37 -23.58 16.94
N GLU A 135 7.13 -23.40 18.23
CA GLU A 135 6.01 -24.02 18.95
C GLU A 135 4.65 -23.57 18.37
N MET A 136 4.48 -22.27 18.11
CA MET A 136 3.27 -21.73 17.51
C MET A 136 2.98 -22.33 16.15
N LEU A 137 3.98 -22.45 15.26
CA LEU A 137 3.83 -23.09 13.94
C LEU A 137 3.45 -24.57 14.04
N ARG A 138 3.95 -25.29 15.05
CA ARG A 138 3.58 -26.68 15.30
C ARG A 138 2.14 -26.82 15.78
N ASN A 139 1.71 -25.93 16.67
CA ASN A 139 0.36 -25.94 17.24
C ASN A 139 -0.71 -25.43 16.29
N TYR A 140 -0.32 -24.58 15.34
CA TYR A 140 -1.21 -23.92 14.38
C TYR A 140 -0.69 -24.05 12.93
N PRO A 141 -0.60 -25.27 12.37
CA PRO A 141 0.02 -25.52 11.06
C PRO A 141 -0.74 -24.86 9.89
N GLU A 142 -2.03 -24.55 10.06
CA GLU A 142 -2.88 -23.88 9.07
C GLU A 142 -2.66 -22.36 9.02
N LEU A 143 -2.00 -21.78 10.03
CA LEU A 143 -1.73 -20.36 10.11
C LEU A 143 -0.33 -20.02 9.57
N LYS A 144 -0.18 -18.79 9.12
CA LYS A 144 1.13 -18.24 8.78
C LYS A 144 1.58 -17.32 9.90
N LEU A 145 2.76 -17.59 10.43
CA LEU A 145 3.44 -16.74 11.39
C LEU A 145 4.33 -15.74 10.61
N PHE A 146 4.45 -14.54 11.14
CA PHE A 146 5.45 -13.56 10.66
C PHE A 146 6.12 -12.89 11.86
N SER A 147 7.36 -12.46 11.64
CA SER A 147 8.10 -11.61 12.57
C SER A 147 8.81 -10.50 11.80
N LEU A 148 8.79 -9.29 12.36
CA LEU A 148 9.36 -8.09 11.78
C LEU A 148 10.17 -7.35 12.86
N PRO A 149 11.49 -7.56 12.92
CA PRO A 149 12.33 -6.82 13.84
C PRO A 149 12.35 -5.34 13.44
N LYS A 150 12.11 -4.45 14.41
CA LYS A 150 12.22 -3.01 14.21
C LYS A 150 13.66 -2.57 14.50
N LEU A 151 14.19 -1.76 13.59
CA LEU A 151 15.52 -1.15 13.75
C LEU A 151 15.43 0.07 14.70
N ASP A 152 14.88 -0.15 15.88
CA ASP A 152 14.85 0.84 16.94
C ASP A 152 15.90 0.51 18.03
N ASN A 153 16.18 1.49 18.88
CA ASN A 153 17.15 1.31 19.97
C ASN A 153 16.65 0.38 21.09
N HIS A 154 15.41 -0.15 20.98
CA HIS A 154 14.72 -0.90 22.03
C HIS A 154 14.63 -2.41 21.75
N ARG A 155 15.26 -2.92 20.69
CA ARG A 155 15.17 -4.35 20.31
C ARG A 155 13.73 -4.85 20.26
N THR A 156 12.88 -4.11 19.55
CA THR A 156 11.48 -4.42 19.43
C THR A 156 11.24 -5.36 18.24
N THR A 157 10.43 -6.38 18.44
CA THR A 157 10.04 -7.31 17.36
C THR A 157 8.52 -7.38 17.28
N GLU A 158 7.97 -7.10 16.13
CA GLU A 158 6.56 -7.37 15.84
C GLU A 158 6.41 -8.84 15.48
N VAL A 159 5.51 -9.56 16.17
CA VAL A 159 5.22 -10.97 15.90
C VAL A 159 3.73 -11.15 15.75
N GLY A 160 3.31 -11.85 14.71
CA GLY A 160 1.90 -12.04 14.43
C GLY A 160 1.58 -13.35 13.72
N MET A 161 0.28 -13.61 13.65
CA MET A 161 -0.31 -14.76 12.99
C MET A 161 -1.36 -14.31 12.00
N LYS A 162 -1.50 -15.05 10.89
CA LYS A 162 -2.50 -14.77 9.87
C LYS A 162 -3.12 -16.04 9.29
N GLY A 163 -4.42 -15.99 9.04
CA GLY A 163 -5.22 -17.09 8.52
C GLY A 163 -6.70 -16.97 8.92
N LYS A 164 -7.40 -18.08 9.15
CA LYS A 164 -8.82 -18.07 9.55
C LYS A 164 -9.01 -17.36 10.90
N SER A 165 -9.98 -16.44 10.97
CA SER A 165 -10.16 -15.52 12.10
C SER A 165 -10.23 -16.23 13.46
N ALA A 166 -11.05 -17.27 13.61
CA ALA A 166 -11.18 -17.99 14.86
C ALA A 166 -9.86 -18.66 15.32
N GLN A 167 -9.08 -19.19 14.37
CA GLN A 167 -7.80 -19.80 14.67
C GLN A 167 -6.74 -18.74 15.03
N VAL A 168 -6.73 -17.61 14.33
CA VAL A 168 -5.80 -16.51 14.63
C VAL A 168 -6.08 -15.94 16.02
N GLN A 169 -7.34 -15.71 16.39
CA GLN A 169 -7.71 -15.21 17.71
C GLN A 169 -7.19 -16.15 18.83
N LYS A 170 -7.37 -17.46 18.68
CA LYS A 170 -6.85 -18.45 19.63
C LYS A 170 -5.32 -18.45 19.66
N ALA A 171 -4.68 -18.50 18.49
CA ALA A 171 -3.22 -18.49 18.38
C ALA A 171 -2.60 -17.24 19.02
N MET A 172 -3.23 -16.07 18.83
CA MET A 172 -2.75 -14.84 19.44
C MET A 172 -2.85 -14.83 20.97
N GLN A 173 -3.86 -15.49 21.56
CA GLN A 173 -3.92 -15.68 23.02
C GLN A 173 -2.74 -16.52 23.52
N ASP A 174 -2.43 -17.63 22.85
CA ASP A 174 -1.31 -18.49 23.20
C ASP A 174 0.04 -17.79 22.97
N LEU A 175 0.18 -17.04 21.89
CA LEU A 175 1.38 -16.23 21.63
C LEU A 175 1.62 -15.19 22.73
N LYS A 176 0.59 -14.42 23.12
CA LYS A 176 0.66 -13.44 24.21
C LYS A 176 1.06 -14.10 25.53
N ALA A 177 0.46 -15.24 25.85
CA ALA A 177 0.80 -16.01 27.04
C ALA A 177 2.25 -16.52 27.02
N GLY A 178 2.71 -17.02 25.85
CA GLY A 178 4.08 -17.47 25.65
C GLY A 178 5.11 -16.34 25.81
N VAL A 179 4.87 -15.17 25.23
CA VAL A 179 5.73 -13.99 25.38
C VAL A 179 5.80 -13.53 26.82
N SER A 180 4.66 -13.49 27.53
CA SER A 180 4.60 -13.13 28.93
C SER A 180 5.36 -14.14 29.83
N LYS A 181 5.28 -15.43 29.52
CA LYS A 181 6.04 -16.49 30.22
C LYS A 181 7.55 -16.36 30.03
N LEU A 182 7.99 -15.84 28.88
CA LEU A 182 9.40 -15.53 28.63
C LEU A 182 9.86 -14.25 29.34
N GLY A 183 8.95 -13.51 29.99
CA GLY A 183 9.25 -12.31 30.75
C GLY A 183 9.36 -11.03 29.91
N TYR A 184 8.92 -11.04 28.66
CA TYR A 184 8.98 -9.86 27.78
C TYR A 184 7.67 -9.05 27.83
N PRO A 185 7.77 -7.70 27.94
CA PRO A 185 6.62 -6.82 27.76
C PRO A 185 6.15 -6.82 26.30
N TRP A 186 4.85 -6.64 26.11
CA TRP A 186 4.26 -6.52 24.78
C TRP A 186 3.06 -5.57 24.78
N THR A 187 2.76 -5.02 23.59
CA THR A 187 1.55 -4.20 23.32
C THR A 187 0.85 -4.71 22.07
N GLU A 188 -0.43 -4.42 21.93
CA GLU A 188 -1.16 -4.64 20.67
C GLU A 188 -0.69 -3.62 19.62
N THR A 189 -0.72 -4.03 18.34
CA THR A 189 -0.36 -3.18 17.20
C THR A 189 -1.59 -2.48 16.63
#